data_a9fd1a1c6ac99d340609a577017867d5
#
_entry.id   a9fd1a1c6ac99d340609a577017867d5
#
_cell.length_a   1.000
_cell.length_b   1.000
_cell.length_c   1.000
_cell.angle_alpha   90.00
_cell.angle_beta   90.00
_cell.angle_gamma   90.00
#
_symmetry.space_group_name_H-M   'P 1'
#
loop_
_entity.id
_entity.type
_entity.pdbx_description
1 polymer ?
#
loop_
_entity_poly.entity_id
_entity_poly.type
_entity_poly.pdbx_seq_one_letter_code
_entity_poly.pdbx_strand_id
1 'polypeptide(L)'
;KENFMSWLSNFVRPRIRALVKKSENTNNFWVKCNGCEQMVYHKDLKETLSVCPTCDYHMKMPARQRINWVLDEGTIKEINIPQTVIDPLKFKDNKKYTDRLKVSKEKSKNEDAIIVASGQIGGNNAVVAALDFDFMGGSMGVAVGEGFLEAAKEAVSLNVPLRVQELNKNKFS
;
A
#
# COMPACT_ATOMS: atom_id res chain seq x y z
N LYS A 1 3.98 57.43 11.78
CA LYS A 1 5.05 56.75 11.04
C LYS A 1 5.05 55.27 11.40
N GLU A 2 4.02 54.57 11.07
CA GLU A 2 4.02 53.08 11.21
C GLU A 2 2.75 52.59 10.56
N ASN A 3 2.75 52.27 9.25
CA ASN A 3 1.71 51.44 8.61
C ASN A 3 1.93 51.22 7.14
N PHE A 4 3.20 51.30 6.66
CA PHE A 4 3.46 51.12 5.22
C PHE A 4 3.97 49.72 4.82
N MET A 5 4.18 48.80 5.79
CA MET A 5 4.75 47.47 5.48
C MET A 5 3.81 46.28 5.60
N SER A 6 2.56 46.45 5.99
CA SER A 6 1.66 45.30 6.21
C SER A 6 0.91 44.84 4.95
N TRP A 7 0.72 45.69 3.94
CA TRP A 7 0.01 45.31 2.74
C TRP A 7 0.86 44.52 1.74
N LEU A 8 2.17 44.74 1.71
CA LEU A 8 3.12 43.99 0.88
C LEU A 8 3.26 42.52 1.29
N SER A 9 3.14 42.22 2.59
CA SER A 9 3.24 40.84 3.09
C SER A 9 2.04 39.96 2.72
N ASN A 10 0.88 40.55 2.46
CA ASN A 10 -0.33 39.84 2.05
C ASN A 10 -0.41 39.57 0.55
N PHE A 11 0.33 40.33 -0.26
CA PHE A 11 0.29 40.17 -1.71
C PHE A 11 1.29 39.15 -2.27
N VAL A 12 2.39 38.90 -1.55
CA VAL A 12 3.46 37.98 -2.00
C VAL A 12 3.25 36.54 -1.53
N ARG A 13 2.63 36.34 -0.37
CA ARG A 13 2.43 35.00 0.22
C ARG A 13 1.57 34.00 -0.59
N PRO A 14 0.47 34.39 -1.27
CA PRO A 14 -0.32 33.43 -2.02
C PRO A 14 0.38 32.88 -3.27
N ARG A 15 1.21 33.67 -3.93
CA ARG A 15 1.92 33.26 -5.15
C ARG A 15 3.09 32.32 -4.88
N ILE A 16 3.81 32.53 -3.78
CA ILE A 16 4.91 31.65 -3.39
C ILE A 16 4.38 30.30 -2.91
N ARG A 17 3.24 30.25 -2.21
CA ARG A 17 2.59 28.98 -1.85
C ARG A 17 2.06 28.19 -3.04
N ALA A 18 1.65 28.86 -4.12
CA ALA A 18 1.22 28.20 -5.35
C ALA A 18 2.40 27.65 -6.17
N LEU A 19 3.58 28.27 -6.07
CA LEU A 19 4.82 27.78 -6.72
C LEU A 19 5.51 26.65 -5.93
N VAL A 20 5.23 26.54 -4.64
CA VAL A 20 5.68 25.41 -3.77
C VAL A 20 4.60 24.35 -3.67
N LYS A 21 3.58 24.32 -4.53
CA LYS A 21 2.79 23.13 -4.75
C LYS A 21 3.75 22.10 -5.36
N LYS A 22 4.35 21.33 -4.44
CA LYS A 22 5.24 20.22 -4.66
C LYS A 22 4.77 19.44 -5.88
N SER A 23 5.52 19.51 -6.95
CA SER A 23 5.40 18.58 -8.06
C SER A 23 5.61 17.19 -7.47
N GLU A 24 4.55 16.44 -7.29
CA GLU A 24 4.59 15.05 -6.81
C GLU A 24 5.11 14.09 -7.90
N ASN A 25 5.85 14.60 -8.86
CA ASN A 25 6.44 13.85 -9.97
C ASN A 25 7.95 14.03 -10.10
N THR A 26 8.66 14.15 -8.99
CA THR A 26 10.06 13.72 -8.98
C THR A 26 10.05 12.23 -8.66
N ASN A 27 10.43 11.40 -9.63
CA ASN A 27 10.86 10.02 -9.39
C ASN A 27 11.91 10.07 -8.28
N ASN A 28 11.48 9.92 -7.04
CA ASN A 28 12.38 9.90 -5.89
C ASN A 28 13.07 8.54 -5.94
N PHE A 29 14.19 8.47 -6.70
CA PHE A 29 14.99 7.26 -6.84
C PHE A 29 15.62 6.80 -5.53
N TRP A 30 15.53 7.64 -4.50
CA TRP A 30 16.14 7.41 -3.19
C TRP A 30 15.06 7.33 -2.11
N VAL A 31 15.17 6.33 -1.25
CA VAL A 31 14.26 6.09 -0.13
C VAL A 31 15.07 6.15 1.16
N LYS A 32 14.60 6.91 2.16
CA LYS A 32 15.24 6.97 3.47
C LYS A 32 14.89 5.70 4.26
N CYS A 33 15.89 4.98 4.72
CA CYS A 33 15.71 3.84 5.61
C CYS A 33 15.24 4.30 7.00
N ASN A 34 14.20 3.65 7.53
CA ASN A 34 13.70 3.98 8.88
C ASN A 34 14.57 3.40 10.00
N GLY A 35 15.45 2.45 9.70
CA GLY A 35 16.35 1.85 10.68
C GLY A 35 17.63 2.65 10.88
N CYS A 36 18.38 2.92 9.79
CA CYS A 36 19.68 3.61 9.86
C CYS A 36 19.65 5.04 9.29
N GLU A 37 18.50 5.52 8.85
CA GLU A 37 18.28 6.86 8.27
C GLU A 37 19.06 7.17 6.97
N GLN A 38 19.82 6.23 6.44
CA GLN A 38 20.54 6.40 5.18
C GLN A 38 19.59 6.38 3.98
N MET A 39 20.01 7.07 2.92
CA MET A 39 19.31 7.07 1.65
C MET A 39 19.72 5.83 0.85
N VAL A 40 18.74 5.01 0.48
CA VAL A 40 18.93 3.78 -0.29
C VAL A 40 18.32 3.96 -1.67
N TYR A 41 19.01 3.51 -2.70
CA TYR A 41 18.51 3.59 -4.06
C TYR A 41 17.39 2.56 -4.27
N HIS A 42 16.29 2.97 -4.90
CA HIS A 42 15.09 2.12 -5.02
C HIS A 42 15.32 0.83 -5.82
N LYS A 43 16.31 0.81 -6.75
CA LYS A 43 16.66 -0.42 -7.48
C LYS A 43 17.33 -1.43 -6.56
N ASP A 44 18.23 -0.97 -5.68
CA ASP A 44 18.89 -1.85 -4.72
C ASP A 44 17.85 -2.48 -3.78
N LEU A 45 16.83 -1.69 -3.35
CA LEU A 45 15.71 -2.22 -2.57
C LEU A 45 14.88 -3.27 -3.30
N LYS A 46 14.77 -3.17 -4.63
CA LYS A 46 14.12 -4.23 -5.41
C LYS A 46 14.92 -5.52 -5.39
N GLU A 47 16.23 -5.45 -5.55
CA GLU A 47 17.13 -6.62 -5.55
C GLU A 47 17.20 -7.27 -4.16
N THR A 48 17.20 -6.47 -3.10
CA THR A 48 17.25 -6.96 -1.70
C THR A 48 15.87 -7.24 -1.09
N LEU A 49 14.81 -7.35 -1.87
CA LEU A 49 13.45 -7.65 -1.39
C LEU A 49 12.95 -6.65 -0.33
N SER A 50 13.24 -5.34 -0.53
CA SER A 50 12.95 -4.24 0.40
C SER A 50 13.67 -4.36 1.76
N VAL A 51 14.80 -5.05 1.80
CA VAL A 51 15.70 -5.06 2.96
C VAL A 51 16.78 -4.00 2.74
N CYS A 52 17.06 -3.19 3.76
CA CYS A 52 18.11 -2.18 3.68
C CYS A 52 19.48 -2.85 3.60
N PRO A 53 20.30 -2.58 2.56
CA PRO A 53 21.59 -3.22 2.43
C PRO A 53 22.62 -2.78 3.49
N THR A 54 22.34 -1.70 4.24
CA THR A 54 23.25 -1.15 5.24
C THR A 54 23.00 -1.68 6.65
N CYS A 55 21.74 -1.92 7.02
CA CYS A 55 21.37 -2.28 8.40
C CYS A 55 20.38 -3.43 8.51
N ASP A 56 20.09 -4.12 7.42
CA ASP A 56 19.14 -5.23 7.31
C ASP A 56 17.70 -4.92 7.80
N TYR A 57 17.37 -3.62 7.91
CA TYR A 57 16.03 -3.21 8.26
C TYR A 57 15.05 -3.55 7.14
N HIS A 58 14.00 -4.31 7.47
CA HIS A 58 12.93 -4.67 6.54
C HIS A 58 12.03 -3.47 6.31
N MET A 59 12.15 -2.85 5.14
CA MET A 59 11.32 -1.73 4.73
C MET A 59 9.95 -2.20 4.27
N LYS A 60 9.02 -1.25 4.18
CA LYS A 60 7.66 -1.54 3.75
C LYS A 60 7.61 -1.93 2.28
N MET A 61 6.88 -3.00 1.98
CA MET A 61 6.67 -3.50 0.63
C MET A 61 5.17 -3.50 0.31
N PRO A 62 4.72 -2.90 -0.81
CA PRO A 62 3.34 -2.99 -1.26
C PRO A 62 2.89 -4.43 -1.50
N ALA A 63 1.62 -4.74 -1.20
CA ALA A 63 1.07 -6.09 -1.35
C ALA A 63 1.23 -6.65 -2.76
N ARG A 64 0.96 -5.83 -3.79
CA ARG A 64 1.11 -6.22 -5.21
C ARG A 64 2.56 -6.62 -5.56
N GLN A 65 3.54 -5.86 -5.07
CA GLN A 65 4.94 -6.19 -5.27
C GLN A 65 5.31 -7.51 -4.59
N ARG A 66 4.76 -7.77 -3.41
CA ARG A 66 4.98 -9.00 -2.67
C ARG A 66 4.42 -10.22 -3.42
N ILE A 67 3.21 -10.11 -3.97
CA ILE A 67 2.62 -11.17 -4.81
C ILE A 67 3.51 -11.46 -6.01
N ASN A 68 3.99 -10.43 -6.71
CA ASN A 68 4.88 -10.57 -7.85
C ASN A 68 6.23 -11.21 -7.52
N TRP A 69 6.62 -11.23 -6.25
CA TRP A 69 7.87 -11.84 -5.81
C TRP A 69 7.71 -13.24 -5.26
N VAL A 70 6.52 -13.56 -4.78
CA VAL A 70 6.22 -14.88 -4.23
C VAL A 70 5.80 -15.84 -5.33
N LEU A 71 5.04 -15.35 -6.30
CA LEU A 71 4.55 -16.16 -7.41
C LEU A 71 5.50 -16.05 -8.62
N ASP A 72 5.66 -17.16 -9.31
CA ASP A 72 6.51 -17.28 -10.49
C ASP A 72 5.97 -16.36 -11.62
N GLU A 73 6.89 -15.69 -12.31
CA GLU A 73 6.56 -14.75 -13.37
C GLU A 73 5.72 -15.43 -14.49
N GLY A 74 4.70 -14.71 -14.96
CA GLY A 74 3.80 -15.21 -16.00
C GLY A 74 2.72 -16.19 -15.53
N THR A 75 2.73 -16.61 -14.26
CA THR A 75 1.71 -17.53 -13.71
C THR A 75 0.61 -16.82 -12.91
N ILE A 76 0.80 -15.55 -12.60
CA ILE A 76 -0.06 -14.78 -11.69
C ILE A 76 -1.43 -14.52 -12.30
N LYS A 77 -2.49 -14.95 -11.61
CA LYS A 77 -3.89 -14.65 -11.92
C LYS A 77 -4.53 -14.02 -10.71
N GLU A 78 -4.87 -12.73 -10.80
CA GLU A 78 -5.58 -12.03 -9.72
C GLU A 78 -7.03 -12.55 -9.62
N ILE A 79 -7.48 -12.81 -8.40
CA ILE A 79 -8.82 -13.31 -8.10
C ILE A 79 -9.70 -12.13 -7.74
N ASN A 80 -10.83 -11.98 -8.44
CA ASN A 80 -11.77 -10.92 -8.16
C ASN A 80 -12.49 -11.17 -6.83
N ILE A 81 -12.50 -10.14 -5.98
CA ILE A 81 -13.23 -10.13 -4.72
C ILE A 81 -14.60 -9.50 -4.98
N PRO A 82 -15.71 -10.10 -4.53
CA PRO A 82 -17.03 -9.51 -4.68
C PRO A 82 -17.11 -8.11 -4.09
N GLN A 83 -17.85 -7.23 -4.76
CA GLN A 83 -18.09 -5.90 -4.21
C GLN A 83 -18.91 -5.99 -2.94
N THR A 84 -18.43 -5.38 -1.87
CA THR A 84 -19.10 -5.32 -0.58
C THR A 84 -19.87 -4.01 -0.41
N VAL A 85 -20.87 -4.03 0.49
CA VAL A 85 -21.63 -2.82 0.82
C VAL A 85 -20.69 -1.81 1.46
N ILE A 86 -20.61 -0.63 0.86
CA ILE A 86 -19.77 0.46 1.34
C ILE A 86 -20.51 1.22 2.45
N ASP A 87 -19.91 1.28 3.65
CA ASP A 87 -20.36 2.11 4.77
C ASP A 87 -21.85 1.94 5.15
N PRO A 88 -22.32 0.71 5.50
CA PRO A 88 -23.71 0.49 5.88
C PRO A 88 -24.10 1.27 7.14
N LEU A 89 -23.15 1.61 7.99
CA LEU A 89 -23.35 2.35 9.23
C LEU A 89 -23.29 3.88 9.05
N LYS A 90 -22.95 4.38 7.85
CA LYS A 90 -22.76 5.81 7.55
C LYS A 90 -21.81 6.48 8.54
N PHE A 91 -20.70 5.78 8.84
CA PHE A 91 -19.75 6.18 9.87
C PHE A 91 -19.07 7.51 9.53
N LYS A 92 -19.03 8.38 10.51
CA LYS A 92 -18.38 9.68 10.46
C LYS A 92 -17.73 9.99 11.80
N ASP A 93 -16.42 10.25 11.76
CA ASP A 93 -15.71 10.94 12.84
C ASP A 93 -15.34 12.37 12.37
N ASN A 94 -14.03 12.70 12.32
CA ASN A 94 -13.55 13.95 11.72
C ASN A 94 -13.75 14.01 10.19
N LYS A 95 -13.86 12.83 9.51
CA LYS A 95 -14.12 12.66 8.08
C LYS A 95 -15.08 11.52 7.87
N LYS A 96 -15.88 11.56 6.79
CA LYS A 96 -16.71 10.41 6.41
C LYS A 96 -15.83 9.22 6.04
N TYR A 97 -16.29 8.01 6.35
CA TYR A 97 -15.59 6.79 5.98
C TYR A 97 -15.39 6.69 4.45
N THR A 98 -16.41 7.06 3.67
CA THR A 98 -16.35 7.09 2.20
C THR A 98 -15.24 7.99 1.64
N ASP A 99 -14.96 9.13 2.29
CA ASP A 99 -13.88 10.04 1.88
C ASP A 99 -12.51 9.42 2.17
N ARG A 100 -12.37 8.74 3.31
CA ARG A 100 -11.14 8.00 3.65
C ARG A 100 -10.88 6.85 2.69
N LEU A 101 -11.95 6.11 2.35
CA LEU A 101 -11.88 5.00 1.41
C LEU A 101 -11.39 5.47 0.04
N LYS A 102 -11.95 6.57 -0.47
CA LYS A 102 -11.53 7.17 -1.74
C LYS A 102 -10.03 7.54 -1.74
N VAL A 103 -9.58 8.24 -0.70
CA VAL A 103 -8.16 8.62 -0.56
C VAL A 103 -7.26 7.39 -0.48
N SER A 104 -7.70 6.33 0.21
CA SER A 104 -6.92 5.08 0.32
C SER A 104 -6.83 4.35 -1.01
N LYS A 105 -7.91 4.26 -1.78
CA LYS A 105 -7.93 3.69 -3.14
C LYS A 105 -6.99 4.45 -4.08
N GLU A 106 -7.05 5.78 -4.06
CA GLU A 106 -6.18 6.64 -4.89
C GLU A 106 -4.69 6.47 -4.53
N LYS A 107 -4.39 6.32 -3.23
CA LYS A 107 -3.01 6.16 -2.74
C LYS A 107 -2.42 4.79 -3.01
N SER A 108 -3.15 3.72 -2.67
CA SER A 108 -2.67 2.34 -2.79
C SER A 108 -2.83 1.78 -4.20
N LYS A 109 -3.73 2.37 -5.00
CA LYS A 109 -4.18 1.86 -6.31
C LYS A 109 -4.81 0.46 -6.22
N ASN A 110 -5.29 0.09 -5.04
CA ASN A 110 -6.02 -1.14 -4.78
C ASN A 110 -7.47 -0.82 -4.40
N GLU A 111 -8.37 -1.75 -4.67
CA GLU A 111 -9.78 -1.61 -4.34
C GLU A 111 -10.04 -1.75 -2.84
N ASP A 112 -9.26 -2.58 -2.14
CA ASP A 112 -9.33 -2.79 -0.69
C ASP A 112 -7.97 -3.18 -0.10
N ALA A 113 -7.94 -3.47 1.21
CA ALA A 113 -6.73 -3.79 1.97
C ALA A 113 -6.23 -5.23 1.75
N ILE A 114 -6.75 -5.95 0.77
CA ILE A 114 -6.33 -7.31 0.42
C ILE A 114 -6.22 -7.49 -1.09
N ILE A 115 -5.22 -8.24 -1.52
CA ILE A 115 -5.08 -8.73 -2.89
C ILE A 115 -4.99 -10.25 -2.83
N VAL A 116 -5.76 -10.92 -3.66
CA VAL A 116 -5.74 -12.39 -3.78
C VAL A 116 -5.32 -12.76 -5.19
N ALA A 117 -4.41 -13.72 -5.29
CA ALA A 117 -3.96 -14.23 -6.58
C ALA A 117 -3.66 -15.73 -6.50
N SER A 118 -3.92 -16.45 -7.59
CA SER A 118 -3.41 -17.79 -7.82
C SER A 118 -2.21 -17.76 -8.76
N GLY A 119 -1.33 -18.76 -8.65
CA GLY A 119 -0.12 -18.85 -9.47
C GLY A 119 0.74 -20.00 -9.01
N GLN A 120 2.02 -19.97 -9.38
CA GLN A 120 3.00 -21.00 -8.99
C GLN A 120 4.04 -20.42 -8.04
N ILE A 121 4.54 -21.24 -7.14
CA ILE A 121 5.71 -20.95 -6.29
C ILE A 121 6.72 -22.06 -6.55
N GLY A 122 7.80 -21.74 -7.28
CA GLY A 122 8.78 -22.75 -7.68
C GLY A 122 8.17 -23.89 -8.48
N GLY A 123 7.26 -23.59 -9.41
CA GLY A 123 6.54 -24.54 -10.22
C GLY A 123 5.34 -25.24 -9.56
N ASN A 124 5.07 -25.02 -8.28
CA ASN A 124 3.94 -25.61 -7.56
C ASN A 124 2.77 -24.63 -7.45
N ASN A 125 1.57 -25.05 -7.81
CA ASN A 125 0.40 -24.21 -7.75
C ASN A 125 0.05 -23.81 -6.30
N ALA A 126 -0.32 -22.56 -6.11
CA ALA A 126 -0.74 -22.02 -4.80
C ALA A 126 -1.70 -20.84 -4.99
N VAL A 127 -2.49 -20.57 -3.96
CA VAL A 127 -3.24 -19.32 -3.81
C VAL A 127 -2.56 -18.46 -2.74
N VAL A 128 -2.40 -17.17 -3.02
CA VAL A 128 -1.77 -16.20 -2.11
C VAL A 128 -2.74 -15.07 -1.81
N ALA A 129 -2.97 -14.79 -0.54
CA ALA A 129 -3.71 -13.63 -0.05
C ALA A 129 -2.74 -12.68 0.67
N ALA A 130 -2.57 -11.46 0.17
CA ALA A 130 -1.66 -10.48 0.73
C ALA A 130 -2.42 -9.24 1.21
N LEU A 131 -2.23 -8.87 2.48
CA LEU A 131 -2.79 -7.63 3.04
C LEU A 131 -1.97 -6.41 2.62
N ASP A 132 -2.65 -5.30 2.32
CA ASP A 132 -2.04 -4.03 1.96
C ASP A 132 -2.12 -3.01 3.09
N PHE A 133 -1.01 -2.78 3.76
CA PHE A 133 -0.91 -1.78 4.83
C PHE A 133 -1.01 -0.33 4.34
N ASP A 134 -0.81 -0.07 3.05
CA ASP A 134 -1.01 1.26 2.48
C ASP A 134 -2.48 1.62 2.36
N PHE A 135 -3.35 0.60 2.37
CA PHE A 135 -4.78 0.77 2.41
C PHE A 135 -5.27 0.84 3.86
N MET A 136 -5.57 2.03 4.35
CA MET A 136 -6.11 2.30 5.71
C MET A 136 -5.37 1.56 6.85
N GLY A 137 -4.04 1.39 6.73
CA GLY A 137 -3.24 0.67 7.71
C GLY A 137 -3.47 -0.85 7.74
N GLY A 138 -3.97 -1.45 6.68
CA GLY A 138 -4.32 -2.88 6.63
C GLY A 138 -5.60 -3.21 7.39
N SER A 139 -6.56 -2.28 7.42
CA SER A 139 -7.83 -2.45 8.14
C SER A 139 -8.60 -3.68 7.63
N MET A 140 -8.98 -4.55 8.55
CA MET A 140 -9.74 -5.77 8.26
C MET A 140 -11.25 -5.45 8.26
N GLY A 141 -11.76 -5.01 7.11
CA GLY A 141 -13.18 -4.81 6.86
C GLY A 141 -13.86 -6.01 6.23
N VAL A 142 -15.14 -5.85 5.86
CA VAL A 142 -15.94 -6.90 5.19
C VAL A 142 -15.25 -7.37 3.90
N ALA A 143 -14.72 -6.46 3.09
CA ALA A 143 -14.05 -6.81 1.84
C ALA A 143 -12.79 -7.67 2.06
N VAL A 144 -12.05 -7.46 3.16
CA VAL A 144 -10.94 -8.34 3.52
C VAL A 144 -11.42 -9.73 3.89
N GLY A 145 -12.53 -9.83 4.63
CA GLY A 145 -13.17 -11.11 4.95
C GLY A 145 -13.61 -11.88 3.69
N GLU A 146 -14.29 -11.19 2.77
CA GLU A 146 -14.67 -11.77 1.47
C GLU A 146 -13.44 -12.20 0.65
N GLY A 147 -12.37 -11.40 0.66
CA GLY A 147 -11.11 -11.75 0.00
C GLY A 147 -10.52 -13.05 0.53
N PHE A 148 -10.51 -13.26 1.86
CA PHE A 148 -10.07 -14.53 2.44
C PHE A 148 -10.99 -15.69 2.07
N LEU A 149 -12.31 -15.47 2.05
CA LEU A 149 -13.27 -16.47 1.65
C LEU A 149 -13.07 -16.91 0.20
N GLU A 150 -12.90 -15.97 -0.72
CA GLU A 150 -12.63 -16.27 -2.12
C GLU A 150 -11.28 -16.97 -2.31
N ALA A 151 -10.23 -16.54 -1.57
CA ALA A 151 -8.95 -17.22 -1.56
C ALA A 151 -9.06 -18.69 -1.10
N ALA A 152 -9.84 -18.94 -0.04
CA ALA A 152 -10.07 -20.29 0.46
C ALA A 152 -10.88 -21.15 -0.53
N LYS A 153 -11.93 -20.60 -1.13
CA LYS A 153 -12.74 -21.29 -2.15
C LYS A 153 -11.87 -21.71 -3.34
N GLU A 154 -11.05 -20.78 -3.85
CA GLU A 154 -10.16 -21.07 -4.97
C GLU A 154 -9.12 -22.13 -4.61
N ALA A 155 -8.50 -22.03 -3.43
CA ALA A 155 -7.51 -23.01 -2.98
C ALA A 155 -8.13 -24.42 -2.85
N VAL A 156 -9.34 -24.53 -2.33
CA VAL A 156 -10.07 -25.80 -2.24
C VAL A 156 -10.42 -26.33 -3.63
N SER A 157 -10.94 -25.46 -4.53
CA SER A 157 -11.35 -25.86 -5.87
C SER A 157 -10.19 -26.39 -6.71
N LEU A 158 -9.01 -25.78 -6.54
CA LEU A 158 -7.77 -26.18 -7.23
C LEU A 158 -7.00 -27.29 -6.49
N ASN A 159 -7.41 -27.66 -5.27
CA ASN A 159 -6.70 -28.57 -4.39
C ASN A 159 -5.23 -28.15 -4.17
N VAL A 160 -5.01 -26.88 -3.82
CA VAL A 160 -3.69 -26.27 -3.63
C VAL A 160 -3.60 -25.57 -2.28
N PRO A 161 -2.38 -25.32 -1.75
CA PRO A 161 -2.23 -24.58 -0.51
C PRO A 161 -2.65 -23.11 -0.64
N LEU A 162 -3.27 -22.59 0.43
CA LEU A 162 -3.49 -21.15 0.63
C LEU A 162 -2.41 -20.57 1.50
N ARG A 163 -1.69 -19.55 1.01
CA ARG A 163 -0.72 -18.78 1.77
C ARG A 163 -1.25 -17.39 2.10
N VAL A 164 -1.37 -17.09 3.37
CA VAL A 164 -1.70 -15.74 3.84
C VAL A 164 -0.42 -15.00 4.19
N GLN A 165 -0.30 -13.76 3.70
CA GLN A 165 0.83 -12.89 3.99
C GLN A 165 0.40 -11.62 4.70
N GLU A 166 0.85 -11.47 5.93
CA GLU A 166 0.76 -10.23 6.69
C GLU A 166 2.01 -9.37 6.51
N LEU A 167 1.82 -8.07 6.55
CA LEU A 167 2.82 -7.09 6.20
C LEU A 167 3.34 -6.31 7.41
N ASN A 168 3.75 -6.89 8.51
CA ASN A 168 4.64 -6.18 9.42
C ASN A 168 5.13 -7.00 10.61
N LYS A 169 6.37 -7.46 10.54
CA LYS A 169 7.06 -7.97 11.73
C LYS A 169 7.64 -6.86 12.63
N ASN A 170 7.69 -5.61 12.19
CA ASN A 170 8.36 -4.52 12.90
C ASN A 170 7.53 -3.85 14.02
N LYS A 171 6.37 -4.42 14.39
CA LYS A 171 5.56 -3.93 15.52
C LYS A 171 5.68 -4.77 16.80
N PHE A 172 6.50 -5.80 16.78
CA PHE A 172 6.65 -6.74 17.92
C PHE A 172 8.11 -6.84 18.42
N SER A 173 8.82 -5.73 18.39
CA SER A 173 10.09 -5.58 19.14
C SER A 173 9.99 -4.45 20.13
#